data_ea6f18bcb71a2f60b5396598db43d8b7
#
_entry.id   ea6f18bcb71a2f60b5396598db43d8b7
#
_cell.length_a   1.000
_cell.length_b   1.000
_cell.length_c   1.000
_cell.angle_alpha   90.00
_cell.angle_beta   90.00
_cell.angle_gamma   90.00
#
_symmetry.space_group_name_H-M   'P 1'
#
loop_
_entity.id
_entity.type
_entity.pdbx_description
1 polymer ?
#
loop_
_entity_poly.entity_id
_entity_poly.type
_entity_poly.pdbx_seq_one_letter_code
_entity_poly.pdbx_strand_id
1 'polypeptide(L)'
;MKLLLRSKIKTGVYQQITSEKAGWNWLNFEARFMKKGEKWTFETEQHEIAIVLLGGNFKVESNKGAWETKNGRKNVFSGVAHTLYLPRETVFTLTAQSENLDIAYGWCLAEKTFDPKFILPENTPTVIFGGDNATRQFNDLIPPGFGCSRIVSREVYTPSGNWSS
;
A
#
# COMPACT_ATOMS: atom_id res chain seq x y z
N MET A 1 23.79 -6.87 7.93
CA MET A 1 22.34 -6.68 7.65
C MET A 1 21.85 -7.87 6.81
N LYS A 2 20.71 -8.48 7.17
CA LYS A 2 20.11 -9.56 6.36
C LYS A 2 19.24 -8.92 5.29
N LEU A 3 19.66 -8.96 4.03
CA LEU A 3 18.98 -8.28 2.91
C LEU A 3 17.78 -9.06 2.35
N LEU A 4 17.70 -10.37 2.62
CA LEU A 4 16.60 -11.21 2.16
C LEU A 4 15.69 -11.56 3.32
N LEU A 5 14.44 -11.13 3.23
CA LEU A 5 13.36 -11.55 4.11
C LEU A 5 12.45 -12.52 3.36
N ARG A 6 12.33 -13.74 3.88
CA ARG A 6 11.39 -14.73 3.34
C ARG A 6 10.12 -14.68 4.17
N SER A 7 9.01 -14.32 3.54
CA SER A 7 7.69 -14.34 4.18
C SER A 7 6.95 -15.64 3.83
N LYS A 8 6.10 -16.07 4.78
CA LYS A 8 5.05 -17.06 4.52
C LYS A 8 3.72 -16.39 4.82
N ILE A 9 2.81 -16.37 3.86
CA ILE A 9 1.48 -15.79 4.04
C ILE A 9 0.78 -16.54 5.17
N LYS A 10 0.34 -15.79 6.18
CA LYS A 10 -0.46 -16.23 7.32
C LYS A 10 -1.42 -15.12 7.71
N THR A 11 -2.50 -15.45 8.41
CA THR A 11 -3.41 -14.45 8.96
C THR A 11 -2.68 -13.50 9.91
N GLY A 12 -2.99 -12.22 9.81
CA GLY A 12 -2.29 -11.14 10.50
C GLY A 12 -1.09 -10.62 9.69
N VAL A 13 -0.17 -9.96 10.35
CA VAL A 13 1.08 -9.46 9.74
C VAL A 13 1.97 -10.63 9.37
N TYR A 14 2.26 -10.79 8.08
CA TYR A 14 3.14 -11.84 7.58
C TYR A 14 4.50 -11.33 7.11
N GLN A 15 4.63 -10.01 6.91
CA GLN A 15 5.90 -9.34 6.63
C GLN A 15 5.96 -8.03 7.40
N GLN A 16 7.09 -7.75 8.02
CA GLN A 16 7.32 -6.49 8.75
C GLN A 16 8.76 -6.04 8.57
N ILE A 17 8.92 -4.78 8.19
CA ILE A 17 10.20 -4.09 8.10
C ILE A 17 10.01 -2.72 8.75
N THR A 18 10.66 -2.49 9.89
CA THR A 18 10.64 -1.17 10.55
C THR A 18 11.92 -0.41 10.21
N SER A 19 11.86 0.91 10.22
CA SER A 19 13.01 1.80 10.02
C SER A 19 14.17 1.44 10.96
N GLU A 20 13.87 1.19 12.23
CA GLU A 20 14.85 0.78 13.24
C GLU A 20 15.56 -0.54 12.87
N LYS A 21 14.81 -1.60 12.53
CA LYS A 21 15.38 -2.90 12.15
C LYS A 21 16.16 -2.88 10.84
N ALA A 22 15.75 -2.02 9.92
CA ALA A 22 16.38 -1.90 8.61
C ALA A 22 17.59 -0.94 8.61
N GLY A 23 17.71 -0.09 9.62
CA GLY A 23 18.76 0.94 9.70
C GLY A 23 18.53 2.09 8.73
N TRP A 24 17.28 2.36 8.34
CA TRP A 24 16.91 3.54 7.58
C TRP A 24 16.11 4.53 8.45
N ASN A 25 15.86 5.75 7.95
CA ASN A 25 15.41 6.83 8.82
C ASN A 25 13.88 6.98 8.90
N TRP A 26 13.13 6.58 7.88
CA TRP A 26 11.76 7.07 7.75
C TRP A 26 10.72 6.00 7.57
N LEU A 27 10.91 5.10 6.62
CA LEU A 27 9.87 4.20 6.16
C LEU A 27 9.72 2.97 7.06
N ASN A 28 8.49 2.69 7.44
CA ASN A 28 8.07 1.40 7.97
C ASN A 28 7.17 0.73 6.95
N PHE A 29 7.19 -0.59 6.90
CA PHE A 29 6.43 -1.38 5.95
C PHE A 29 5.90 -2.65 6.61
N GLU A 30 4.65 -2.96 6.33
CA GLU A 30 4.04 -4.25 6.65
C GLU A 30 3.20 -4.77 5.49
N ALA A 31 3.08 -6.12 5.43
CA ALA A 31 2.07 -6.79 4.64
C ALA A 31 1.21 -7.65 5.58
N ARG A 32 -0.11 -7.61 5.36
CA ARG A 32 -1.11 -8.21 6.22
C ARG A 32 -2.13 -8.98 5.40
N PHE A 33 -2.41 -10.20 5.87
CA PHE A 33 -3.47 -11.04 5.33
C PHE A 33 -4.61 -11.16 6.34
N MET A 34 -5.85 -11.01 5.87
CA MET A 34 -7.04 -11.01 6.71
C MET A 34 -8.14 -11.88 6.11
N LYS A 35 -8.88 -12.55 6.99
CA LYS A 35 -10.09 -13.29 6.64
C LYS A 35 -11.31 -12.38 6.68
N LYS A 36 -12.34 -12.73 5.90
CA LYS A 36 -13.59 -11.97 5.85
C LYS A 36 -14.14 -11.68 7.25
N GLY A 37 -14.51 -10.43 7.48
CA GLY A 37 -15.03 -9.93 8.75
C GLY A 37 -13.96 -9.57 9.79
N GLU A 38 -12.69 -9.95 9.60
CA GLU A 38 -11.62 -9.51 10.48
C GLU A 38 -11.41 -8.00 10.37
N LYS A 39 -11.09 -7.39 11.50
CA LYS A 39 -10.86 -5.94 11.63
C LYS A 39 -9.44 -5.65 12.08
N TRP A 40 -8.90 -4.59 11.54
CA TRP A 40 -7.62 -4.03 11.95
C TRP A 40 -7.79 -2.53 12.24
N THR A 41 -7.58 -2.15 13.49
CA THR A 41 -7.59 -0.75 13.92
C THR A 41 -6.16 -0.24 14.03
N PHE A 42 -5.94 0.98 13.57
CA PHE A 42 -4.65 1.65 13.59
C PHE A 42 -4.84 3.15 13.82
N GLU A 43 -3.93 3.75 14.53
CA GLU A 43 -3.81 5.19 14.74
C GLU A 43 -2.51 5.69 14.11
N THR A 44 -2.61 6.67 13.23
CA THR A 44 -1.43 7.18 12.52
C THR A 44 -0.57 8.10 13.39
N GLU A 45 -1.12 8.66 14.45
CA GLU A 45 -0.44 9.64 15.31
C GLU A 45 0.23 10.74 14.48
N GLN A 46 1.55 10.87 14.54
CA GLN A 46 2.35 11.82 13.78
C GLN A 46 2.76 11.32 12.38
N HIS A 47 2.27 10.13 11.98
CA HIS A 47 2.64 9.50 10.71
C HIS A 47 1.56 9.70 9.65
N GLU A 48 1.95 9.60 8.41
CA GLU A 48 1.06 9.34 7.28
C GLU A 48 1.21 7.87 6.86
N ILE A 49 0.17 7.29 6.26
CA ILE A 49 0.14 5.90 5.83
C ILE A 49 -0.45 5.77 4.43
N ALA A 50 0.12 4.88 3.64
CA ALA A 50 -0.42 4.41 2.36
C ALA A 50 -0.76 2.93 2.47
N ILE A 51 -2.01 2.58 2.19
CA ILE A 51 -2.53 1.20 2.19
C ILE A 51 -2.80 0.82 0.74
N VAL A 52 -2.11 -0.22 0.25
CA VAL A 52 -2.20 -0.73 -1.12
C VAL A 52 -2.90 -2.09 -1.10
N LEU A 53 -3.96 -2.23 -1.86
CA LEU A 53 -4.66 -3.50 -2.04
C LEU A 53 -3.82 -4.45 -2.90
N LEU A 54 -3.41 -5.59 -2.36
CA LEU A 54 -2.75 -6.66 -3.11
C LEU A 54 -3.75 -7.67 -3.66
N GLY A 55 -4.82 -7.94 -2.92
CA GLY A 55 -5.90 -8.83 -3.35
C GLY A 55 -7.11 -8.76 -2.42
N GLY A 56 -8.30 -9.00 -2.95
CA GLY A 56 -9.55 -8.98 -2.20
C GLY A 56 -10.27 -7.63 -2.19
N ASN A 57 -11.04 -7.38 -1.14
CA ASN A 57 -11.83 -6.16 -0.92
C ASN A 57 -11.78 -5.75 0.55
N PHE A 58 -11.77 -4.46 0.82
CA PHE A 58 -11.84 -3.90 2.17
C PHE A 58 -12.79 -2.71 2.26
N LYS A 59 -13.23 -2.42 3.48
CA LYS A 59 -13.86 -1.18 3.90
C LYS A 59 -13.01 -0.54 4.98
N VAL A 60 -12.86 0.78 4.94
CA VAL A 60 -12.21 1.58 5.99
C VAL A 60 -13.19 2.61 6.53
N GLU A 61 -13.30 2.70 7.84
CA GLU A 61 -14.02 3.73 8.57
C GLU A 61 -13.03 4.47 9.48
N SER A 62 -13.06 5.79 9.46
CA SER A 62 -12.12 6.63 10.21
C SER A 62 -12.77 7.93 10.71
N ASN A 63 -12.04 8.65 11.56
CA ASN A 63 -12.42 10.01 11.97
C ASN A 63 -12.29 11.05 10.84
N LYS A 64 -11.78 10.68 9.67
CA LYS A 64 -11.60 11.56 8.50
C LYS A 64 -12.43 11.15 7.28
N GLY A 65 -13.23 10.12 7.38
CA GLY A 65 -14.09 9.62 6.30
C GLY A 65 -14.19 8.11 6.25
N ALA A 66 -14.88 7.61 5.23
CA ALA A 66 -15.03 6.18 4.99
C ALA A 66 -14.83 5.87 3.50
N TRP A 67 -14.19 4.74 3.22
CA TRP A 67 -13.87 4.27 1.86
C TRP A 67 -14.09 2.78 1.76
N GLU A 68 -14.45 2.34 0.57
CA GLU A 68 -14.72 0.93 0.28
C GLU A 68 -14.25 0.58 -1.13
N THR A 69 -13.60 -0.56 -1.27
CA THR A 69 -13.27 -1.13 -2.58
C THR A 69 -14.50 -1.84 -3.14
N LYS A 70 -15.11 -1.30 -4.20
CA LYS A 70 -16.30 -1.90 -4.83
C LYS A 70 -15.96 -3.10 -5.71
N ASN A 71 -14.89 -2.98 -6.48
CA ASN A 71 -14.38 -4.01 -7.38
C ASN A 71 -12.89 -4.17 -7.11
N GLY A 72 -12.55 -4.90 -6.06
CA GLY A 72 -11.17 -5.21 -5.74
C GLY A 72 -10.54 -6.15 -6.78
N ARG A 73 -9.28 -6.48 -6.59
CA ARG A 73 -8.55 -7.37 -7.50
C ARG A 73 -8.31 -8.75 -6.88
N LYS A 74 -8.27 -9.78 -7.73
CA LYS A 74 -8.01 -11.15 -7.28
C LYS A 74 -6.60 -11.31 -6.70
N ASN A 75 -5.62 -10.67 -7.32
CA ASN A 75 -4.21 -10.64 -6.93
C ASN A 75 -3.50 -9.49 -7.64
N VAL A 76 -2.22 -9.29 -7.37
CA VAL A 76 -1.42 -8.19 -7.95
C VAL A 76 -1.33 -8.19 -9.47
N PHE A 77 -1.62 -9.29 -10.15
CA PHE A 77 -1.62 -9.38 -11.62
C PHE A 77 -3.02 -9.20 -12.25
N SER A 78 -4.04 -8.96 -11.43
CA SER A 78 -5.44 -8.83 -11.89
C SER A 78 -5.89 -7.37 -11.95
N GLY A 79 -5.02 -6.47 -12.38
CA GLY A 79 -5.28 -5.04 -12.53
C GLY A 79 -4.52 -4.17 -11.53
N VAL A 80 -4.66 -2.86 -11.68
CA VAL A 80 -4.02 -1.84 -10.84
C VAL A 80 -4.63 -1.81 -9.44
N ALA A 81 -3.85 -1.43 -8.44
CA ALA A 81 -4.30 -1.39 -7.06
C ALA A 81 -5.27 -0.24 -6.77
N HIS A 82 -6.23 -0.48 -5.87
CA HIS A 82 -6.79 0.58 -5.05
C HIS A 82 -5.75 0.97 -3.99
N THR A 83 -5.59 2.27 -3.76
CA THR A 83 -4.66 2.78 -2.75
C THR A 83 -5.37 3.80 -1.87
N LEU A 84 -5.25 3.66 -0.55
CA LEU A 84 -5.79 4.62 0.40
C LEU A 84 -4.63 5.33 1.10
N TYR A 85 -4.56 6.64 0.93
CA TYR A 85 -3.68 7.53 1.68
C TYR A 85 -4.45 8.13 2.86
N LEU A 86 -3.90 8.01 4.06
CA LEU A 86 -4.42 8.65 5.27
C LEU A 86 -3.32 9.49 5.92
N PRO A 87 -3.63 10.75 6.28
CA PRO A 87 -2.68 11.66 6.91
C PRO A 87 -2.48 11.33 8.40
N ARG A 88 -1.63 12.08 9.04
CA ARG A 88 -1.46 12.09 10.50
C ARG A 88 -2.78 12.37 11.23
N GLU A 89 -2.84 11.95 12.50
CA GLU A 89 -4.02 12.14 13.38
C GLU A 89 -5.28 11.47 12.83
N THR A 90 -5.10 10.32 12.18
CA THR A 90 -6.18 9.48 11.68
C THR A 90 -6.29 8.22 12.52
N VAL A 91 -7.46 8.00 13.08
CA VAL A 91 -7.84 6.71 13.70
C VAL A 91 -8.76 6.01 12.72
N PHE A 92 -8.41 4.79 12.31
CA PHE A 92 -9.23 4.04 11.37
C PHE A 92 -9.37 2.56 11.75
N THR A 93 -10.46 1.99 11.29
CA THR A 93 -10.68 0.53 11.32
C THR A 93 -10.90 0.03 9.89
N LEU A 94 -10.02 -0.87 9.45
CA LEU A 94 -10.13 -1.59 8.19
C LEU A 94 -10.80 -2.92 8.43
N THR A 95 -11.86 -3.22 7.68
CA THR A 95 -12.62 -4.47 7.73
C THR A 95 -12.43 -5.24 6.42
N ALA A 96 -12.01 -6.49 6.51
CA ALA A 96 -11.90 -7.38 5.35
C ALA A 96 -13.30 -7.78 4.85
N GLN A 97 -13.57 -7.56 3.56
CA GLN A 97 -14.86 -7.87 2.94
C GLN A 97 -14.83 -9.12 2.06
N SER A 98 -13.65 -9.63 1.76
CA SER A 98 -13.44 -10.88 1.01
C SER A 98 -12.80 -11.95 1.88
N GLU A 99 -12.95 -13.23 1.47
CA GLU A 99 -12.38 -14.37 2.19
C GLU A 99 -10.86 -14.29 2.34
N ASN A 100 -10.21 -13.65 1.41
CA ASN A 100 -8.76 -13.47 1.37
C ASN A 100 -8.47 -12.01 1.02
N LEU A 101 -8.32 -11.18 2.05
CA LEU A 101 -7.82 -9.83 1.89
C LEU A 101 -6.31 -9.83 2.10
N ASP A 102 -5.58 -9.33 1.12
CA ASP A 102 -4.14 -9.11 1.19
C ASP A 102 -3.84 -7.64 0.92
N ILE A 103 -3.14 -6.99 1.85
CA ILE A 103 -2.76 -5.58 1.78
C ILE A 103 -1.29 -5.40 2.14
N ALA A 104 -0.66 -4.42 1.49
CA ALA A 104 0.62 -3.88 1.92
C ALA A 104 0.42 -2.43 2.37
N TYR A 105 1.16 -1.98 3.36
CA TYR A 105 1.11 -0.60 3.80
C TYR A 105 2.46 -0.12 4.29
N GLY A 106 2.74 1.15 3.97
CA GLY A 106 3.91 1.85 4.45
C GLY A 106 3.51 3.10 5.19
N TRP A 107 4.23 3.44 6.27
CA TRP A 107 3.99 4.65 7.04
C TRP A 107 5.31 5.30 7.45
N CYS A 108 5.30 6.62 7.56
CA CYS A 108 6.43 7.41 7.99
C CYS A 108 5.98 8.70 8.68
N LEU A 109 6.88 9.33 9.44
CA LEU A 109 6.64 10.64 10.06
C LEU A 109 6.25 11.66 9.01
N ALA A 110 5.20 12.42 9.29
CA ALA A 110 4.69 13.50 8.45
C ALA A 110 4.89 14.87 9.10
N GLU A 111 5.47 15.81 8.37
CA GLU A 111 5.66 17.19 8.85
C GLU A 111 4.39 18.03 8.71
N LYS A 112 3.56 17.71 7.69
CA LYS A 112 2.34 18.43 7.36
C LYS A 112 1.16 17.50 7.31
N THR A 113 -0.03 18.04 7.54
CA THR A 113 -1.30 17.32 7.36
C THR A 113 -1.85 17.62 5.97
N PHE A 114 -2.34 16.59 5.29
CA PHE A 114 -3.00 16.67 4.00
C PHE A 114 -4.38 16.00 4.08
N ASP A 115 -5.21 16.16 3.07
CA ASP A 115 -6.50 15.50 3.00
C ASP A 115 -6.32 14.00 2.69
N PRO A 116 -7.15 13.11 3.26
CA PRO A 116 -7.15 11.71 2.88
C PRO A 116 -7.55 11.56 1.42
N LYS A 117 -6.99 10.57 0.73
CA LYS A 117 -7.29 10.30 -0.69
C LYS A 117 -7.45 8.82 -0.94
N PHE A 118 -8.54 8.44 -1.61
CA PHE A 118 -8.75 7.10 -2.11
C PHE A 118 -8.52 7.07 -3.62
N ILE A 119 -7.43 6.45 -4.02
CA ILE A 119 -6.99 6.37 -5.41
C ILE A 119 -7.57 5.09 -6.02
N LEU A 120 -8.41 5.26 -7.02
CA LEU A 120 -9.02 4.18 -7.77
C LEU A 120 -8.09 3.71 -8.90
N PRO A 121 -8.18 2.43 -9.33
CA PRO A 121 -7.38 1.90 -10.44
C PRO A 121 -7.43 2.75 -11.71
N GLU A 122 -8.63 3.23 -12.09
CA GLU A 122 -8.87 4.06 -13.26
C GLU A 122 -8.24 5.46 -13.18
N ASN A 123 -7.91 5.92 -11.98
CA ASN A 123 -7.29 7.23 -11.74
C ASN A 123 -5.77 7.12 -11.53
N THR A 124 -5.21 5.91 -11.61
CA THR A 124 -3.79 5.65 -11.41
C THR A 124 -3.03 5.80 -12.74
N PRO A 125 -2.10 6.77 -12.87
CA PRO A 125 -1.29 6.90 -14.06
C PRO A 125 -0.45 5.65 -14.30
N THR A 126 -0.47 5.15 -15.52
CA THR A 126 0.31 3.98 -15.95
C THR A 126 1.27 4.39 -17.07
N VAL A 127 2.54 4.07 -16.91
CA VAL A 127 3.62 4.40 -17.85
C VAL A 127 4.46 3.17 -18.13
N ILE A 128 4.78 2.94 -19.41
CA ILE A 128 5.80 1.97 -19.81
C ILE A 128 7.16 2.68 -19.80
N PHE A 129 8.09 2.12 -19.09
CA PHE A 129 9.40 2.70 -18.87
C PHE A 129 10.53 1.74 -19.24
N GLY A 130 11.65 2.30 -19.74
CA GLY A 130 12.80 1.54 -20.19
C GLY A 130 12.70 1.15 -21.67
N GLY A 131 13.54 0.21 -22.07
CA GLY A 131 13.60 -0.37 -23.42
C GLY A 131 14.21 -1.77 -23.38
N ASP A 132 14.03 -2.54 -24.41
CA ASP A 132 14.54 -3.92 -24.52
C ASP A 132 14.23 -4.76 -23.28
N ASN A 133 15.23 -5.42 -22.70
CA ASN A 133 15.09 -6.22 -21.50
C ASN A 133 14.95 -5.43 -20.17
N ALA A 134 14.93 -4.11 -20.24
CA ALA A 134 14.66 -3.21 -19.11
C ALA A 134 13.24 -2.59 -19.19
N THR A 135 12.38 -3.06 -20.09
CA THR A 135 11.00 -2.61 -20.21
C THR A 135 10.19 -3.08 -19.01
N ARG A 136 9.48 -2.15 -18.35
CA ARG A 136 8.58 -2.40 -17.24
C ARG A 136 7.42 -1.41 -17.21
N GLN A 137 6.32 -1.82 -16.61
CA GLN A 137 5.16 -0.96 -16.38
C GLN A 137 5.21 -0.37 -14.97
N PHE A 138 5.01 0.93 -14.88
CA PHE A 138 4.84 1.67 -13.63
C PHE A 138 3.40 2.11 -13.48
N ASN A 139 2.80 1.81 -12.32
CA ASN A 139 1.53 2.36 -11.89
C ASN A 139 1.82 3.32 -10.72
N ASP A 140 1.67 4.61 -10.96
CA ASP A 140 1.98 5.66 -9.98
C ASP A 140 0.83 5.82 -8.99
N LEU A 141 0.89 5.07 -7.89
CA LEU A 141 -0.14 5.05 -6.83
C LEU A 141 -0.15 6.36 -6.05
N ILE A 142 1.02 6.82 -5.63
CA ILE A 142 1.26 8.10 -4.95
C ILE A 142 2.49 8.74 -5.60
N PRO A 143 2.32 9.49 -6.70
CA PRO A 143 3.42 10.14 -7.41
C PRO A 143 3.98 11.33 -6.63
N PRO A 144 5.19 11.81 -6.97
CA PRO A 144 5.68 13.10 -6.51
C PRO A 144 4.67 14.22 -6.79
N GLY A 145 4.44 15.11 -5.79
CA GLY A 145 3.44 16.18 -5.90
C GLY A 145 2.00 15.78 -5.59
N PHE A 146 1.77 14.56 -5.15
CA PHE A 146 0.45 14.03 -4.80
C PHE A 146 -0.28 14.83 -3.70
N GLY A 147 0.44 15.57 -2.86
CA GLY A 147 -0.11 16.22 -1.66
C GLY A 147 -0.12 15.25 -0.47
N CYS A 148 1.03 14.76 -0.14
CA CYS A 148 1.41 14.04 1.07
C CYS A 148 2.74 14.60 1.59
N SER A 149 3.18 14.20 2.78
CA SER A 149 4.39 14.77 3.37
C SER A 149 5.66 14.14 2.78
N ARG A 150 5.71 12.82 2.68
CA ARG A 150 6.93 12.07 2.29
C ARG A 150 6.68 10.85 1.43
N ILE A 151 5.51 10.21 1.55
CA ILE A 151 5.25 8.93 0.90
C ILE A 151 5.20 9.10 -0.62
N VAL A 152 5.99 8.27 -1.31
CA VAL A 152 5.87 7.99 -2.73
C VAL A 152 5.64 6.49 -2.87
N SER A 153 4.65 6.09 -3.63
CA SER A 153 4.29 4.68 -3.82
C SER A 153 4.03 4.37 -5.29
N ARG A 154 4.55 3.23 -5.72
CA ARG A 154 4.44 2.77 -7.11
C ARG A 154 4.36 1.26 -7.15
N GLU A 155 3.50 0.70 -7.98
CA GLU A 155 3.61 -0.69 -8.41
C GLU A 155 4.49 -0.77 -9.66
N VAL A 156 5.40 -1.75 -9.69
CA VAL A 156 6.24 -2.00 -10.87
C VAL A 156 6.01 -3.43 -11.33
N TYR A 157 5.58 -3.58 -12.58
CA TYR A 157 5.45 -4.87 -13.24
C TYR A 157 6.61 -5.06 -14.20
N THR A 158 7.45 -6.04 -13.89
CA THR A 158 8.60 -6.43 -14.71
C THR A 158 8.26 -7.73 -15.43
N PRO A 159 8.16 -7.75 -16.77
CA PRO A 159 7.90 -8.97 -17.52
C PRO A 159 8.99 -10.01 -17.29
N SER A 160 8.63 -11.29 -17.45
CA SER A 160 9.61 -12.39 -17.38
C SER A 160 10.73 -12.19 -18.41
N GLY A 161 11.96 -12.38 -17.98
CA GLY A 161 13.16 -12.14 -18.81
C GLY A 161 13.69 -10.70 -18.77
N ASN A 162 12.92 -9.77 -18.20
CA ASN A 162 13.35 -8.39 -18.01
C ASN A 162 13.90 -8.19 -16.60
N TRP A 163 14.63 -7.10 -16.41
CA TRP A 163 15.14 -6.68 -15.11
C TRP A 163 14.59 -5.30 -14.71
N SER A 164 14.54 -5.04 -13.42
CA SER A 164 14.16 -3.75 -12.83
C SER A 164 15.27 -3.26 -11.92
N SER A 165 15.56 -1.98 -12.01
CA SER A 165 16.49 -1.28 -11.10
C SER A 165 15.80 -0.85 -9.84
#